data_e58abd688715a14bb3aa57d27f6c3556
#
_entry.id   e58abd688715a14bb3aa57d27f6c3556
#
_cell.length_a   1.000
_cell.length_b   1.000
_cell.length_c   1.000
_cell.angle_alpha   90.00
_cell.angle_beta   90.00
_cell.angle_gamma   90.00
#
_symmetry.space_group_name_H-M   'P 1'
#
loop_
_entity.id
_entity.type
_entity.pdbx_description
1 polymer ?
#
loop_
_entity_poly.entity_id
_entity_poly.type
_entity_poly.pdbx_seq_one_letter_code
_entity_poly.pdbx_strand_id
1 'polypeptide(L)'
;MITKSNLKNTLKSAGFSDTSKDKYEKNYPLSDCSIIVDFKNEKIIYPEDKGFKVNVATTTNFSEPENFVVLECVNRLLDKGYRPENIELERTWTLGHEQKSGRADICVSNQNGKMLFIIECKTFGVEYNKEMKNILSDGGQLISYWQQERGCRWLVLYASNINSSNDIEYTTDSIDCSDDENILNLARKDATILLYKDAHTASELYDAWKETYEQRFSGDIIFRDDSIAYDIGVKPLRKKDLKDFSENDKIVNRFEEILRHNNVSDKENAFNRLIAL
;
A
#
# COMPACT_ATOMS: atom_id res chain seq x y z
N MET A 1 -17.79 -2.56 11.84
CA MET A 1 -17.25 -3.66 11.01
C MET A 1 -18.01 -3.71 9.70
N ILE A 2 -17.30 -3.87 8.58
CA ILE A 2 -17.92 -4.08 7.27
C ILE A 2 -18.44 -5.52 7.22
N THR A 3 -19.69 -5.68 6.78
CA THR A 3 -20.38 -6.97 6.72
C THR A 3 -21.25 -7.02 5.45
N LYS A 4 -21.71 -8.18 5.07
CA LYS A 4 -22.62 -8.34 3.93
C LYS A 4 -23.88 -7.46 4.05
N SER A 5 -24.39 -7.24 5.28
CA SER A 5 -25.61 -6.46 5.51
C SER A 5 -25.42 -4.96 5.25
N ASN A 6 -24.24 -4.41 5.47
CA ASN A 6 -23.93 -2.98 5.23
C ASN A 6 -23.04 -2.76 3.99
N LEU A 7 -22.65 -3.82 3.27
CA LEU A 7 -21.74 -3.74 2.12
C LEU A 7 -22.23 -2.77 1.04
N LYS A 8 -23.53 -2.74 0.73
CA LYS A 8 -24.07 -1.79 -0.26
C LYS A 8 -23.83 -0.33 0.12
N ASN A 9 -23.97 0.01 1.40
CA ASN A 9 -23.67 1.35 1.91
C ASN A 9 -22.17 1.63 1.85
N THR A 10 -21.37 0.66 2.28
CA THR A 10 -19.90 0.76 2.19
C THR A 10 -19.44 1.02 0.75
N LEU A 11 -19.97 0.27 -0.22
CA LEU A 11 -19.62 0.47 -1.63
C LEU A 11 -19.98 1.86 -2.14
N LYS A 12 -21.16 2.37 -1.80
CA LYS A 12 -21.57 3.74 -2.16
C LYS A 12 -20.62 4.78 -1.57
N SER A 13 -20.28 4.64 -0.29
CA SER A 13 -19.31 5.53 0.38
C SER A 13 -17.90 5.41 -0.19
N ALA A 14 -17.52 4.23 -0.71
CA ALA A 14 -16.27 3.99 -1.40
C ALA A 14 -16.27 4.48 -2.87
N GLY A 15 -17.38 5.06 -3.35
CA GLY A 15 -17.50 5.61 -4.70
C GLY A 15 -17.94 4.63 -5.78
N PHE A 16 -18.46 3.45 -5.39
CA PHE A 16 -19.07 2.52 -6.34
C PHE A 16 -20.47 2.97 -6.74
N SER A 17 -20.79 2.79 -8.01
CA SER A 17 -22.10 3.09 -8.58
C SER A 17 -22.90 1.82 -8.84
N ASP A 18 -24.21 1.89 -8.66
CA ASP A 18 -25.13 0.82 -9.02
C ASP A 18 -25.26 0.75 -10.54
N THR A 19 -24.78 -0.31 -11.17
CA THR A 19 -24.86 -0.52 -12.62
C THR A 19 -26.04 -1.41 -13.02
N SER A 20 -26.57 -2.22 -12.08
CA SER A 20 -27.77 -3.02 -12.23
C SER A 20 -28.25 -3.48 -10.85
N LYS A 21 -29.47 -4.02 -10.75
CA LYS A 21 -30.14 -4.41 -9.49
C LYS A 21 -29.23 -5.12 -8.46
N ASP A 22 -28.23 -5.87 -8.93
CA ASP A 22 -27.38 -6.70 -8.08
C ASP A 22 -25.89 -6.49 -8.32
N LYS A 23 -25.48 -5.42 -9.03
CA LYS A 23 -24.07 -5.12 -9.34
C LYS A 23 -23.69 -3.68 -9.01
N TYR A 24 -22.55 -3.55 -8.37
CA TYR A 24 -21.88 -2.28 -8.11
C TYR A 24 -20.55 -2.27 -8.84
N GLU A 25 -20.18 -1.14 -9.42
CA GLU A 25 -18.92 -0.98 -10.16
C GLU A 25 -18.29 0.35 -9.81
N LYS A 26 -16.97 0.35 -9.75
CA LYS A 26 -16.17 1.56 -9.66
C LYS A 26 -15.06 1.52 -10.70
N ASN A 27 -14.95 2.60 -11.47
CA ASN A 27 -13.89 2.81 -12.44
C ASN A 27 -12.74 3.62 -11.81
N TYR A 28 -11.52 3.26 -12.16
CA TYR A 28 -10.28 3.91 -11.73
C TYR A 28 -9.58 4.50 -12.96
N PRO A 29 -9.83 5.78 -13.29
CA PRO A 29 -9.34 6.39 -14.55
C PRO A 29 -7.82 6.42 -14.66
N LEU A 30 -7.10 6.54 -13.53
CA LEU A 30 -5.63 6.56 -13.51
C LEU A 30 -5.01 5.22 -13.96
N SER A 31 -5.73 4.13 -13.77
CA SER A 31 -5.28 2.77 -14.06
C SER A 31 -6.05 2.10 -15.21
N ASP A 32 -7.04 2.80 -15.79
CA ASP A 32 -7.93 2.29 -16.84
C ASP A 32 -8.50 0.90 -16.51
N CYS A 33 -9.03 0.76 -15.29
CA CYS A 33 -9.58 -0.50 -14.80
C CYS A 33 -10.85 -0.27 -13.96
N SER A 34 -11.57 -1.34 -13.63
CA SER A 34 -12.72 -1.30 -12.72
C SER A 34 -12.72 -2.49 -11.77
N ILE A 35 -13.39 -2.32 -10.62
CA ILE A 35 -13.79 -3.41 -9.74
C ILE A 35 -15.30 -3.54 -9.82
N ILE A 36 -15.80 -4.80 -9.93
CA ILE A 36 -17.22 -5.10 -9.94
C ILE A 36 -17.54 -5.98 -8.73
N VAL A 37 -18.62 -5.64 -8.01
CA VAL A 37 -19.16 -6.42 -6.90
C VAL A 37 -20.53 -6.95 -7.30
N ASP A 38 -20.63 -8.26 -7.48
CA ASP A 38 -21.82 -8.98 -7.95
C ASP A 38 -22.54 -9.65 -6.76
N PHE A 39 -23.62 -9.04 -6.30
CA PHE A 39 -24.43 -9.53 -5.16
C PHE A 39 -25.23 -10.78 -5.49
N LYS A 40 -25.59 -10.99 -6.76
CA LYS A 40 -26.33 -12.19 -7.18
C LYS A 40 -25.47 -13.45 -7.08
N ASN A 41 -24.20 -13.34 -7.47
CA ASN A 41 -23.26 -14.44 -7.44
C ASN A 41 -22.33 -14.40 -6.23
N GLU A 42 -22.46 -13.39 -5.35
CA GLU A 42 -21.61 -13.13 -4.17
C GLU A 42 -20.12 -13.11 -4.53
N LYS A 43 -19.77 -12.38 -5.60
CA LYS A 43 -18.40 -12.29 -6.12
C LYS A 43 -17.88 -10.86 -6.14
N ILE A 44 -16.58 -10.73 -5.88
CA ILE A 44 -15.79 -9.55 -6.10
C ILE A 44 -14.90 -9.83 -7.31
N ILE A 45 -15.01 -9.04 -8.36
CA ILE A 45 -14.30 -9.21 -9.62
C ILE A 45 -13.26 -8.10 -9.71
N TYR A 46 -12.00 -8.48 -9.56
CA TYR A 46 -10.85 -7.62 -9.70
C TYR A 46 -10.38 -7.54 -11.16
N PRO A 47 -9.63 -6.50 -11.56
CA PRO A 47 -9.25 -6.25 -12.97
C PRO A 47 -8.07 -7.16 -13.41
N GLU A 48 -8.27 -8.47 -13.44
CA GLU A 48 -7.26 -9.45 -13.85
C GLU A 48 -6.84 -9.27 -15.32
N ASP A 49 -7.75 -8.78 -16.17
CA ASP A 49 -7.47 -8.41 -17.55
C ASP A 49 -6.46 -7.23 -17.69
N LYS A 50 -6.27 -6.47 -16.62
CA LYS A 50 -5.28 -5.38 -16.49
C LYS A 50 -4.02 -5.80 -15.74
N GLY A 51 -3.84 -7.10 -15.50
CA GLY A 51 -2.65 -7.65 -14.85
C GLY A 51 -2.73 -7.77 -13.31
N PHE A 52 -3.89 -7.43 -12.71
CA PHE A 52 -4.15 -7.72 -11.30
C PHE A 52 -4.09 -9.24 -11.07
N LYS A 53 -3.44 -9.67 -9.99
CA LYS A 53 -3.27 -11.10 -9.73
C LYS A 53 -4.09 -11.57 -8.55
N VAL A 54 -4.85 -12.66 -8.76
CA VAL A 54 -5.56 -13.37 -7.70
C VAL A 54 -5.05 -14.82 -7.68
N ASN A 55 -4.25 -15.18 -6.69
CA ASN A 55 -3.66 -16.53 -6.64
C ASN A 55 -4.63 -17.58 -6.12
N VAL A 56 -5.48 -17.18 -5.17
CA VAL A 56 -6.52 -18.06 -4.60
C VAL A 56 -7.81 -17.25 -4.47
N ALA A 57 -8.94 -17.83 -4.84
CA ALA A 57 -10.23 -17.13 -4.88
C ALA A 57 -10.92 -17.01 -3.50
N THR A 58 -10.18 -17.03 -2.40
CA THR A 58 -10.75 -16.93 -1.04
C THR A 58 -11.24 -15.52 -0.73
N THR A 59 -10.55 -14.49 -1.21
CA THR A 59 -10.88 -13.07 -1.01
C THR A 59 -11.80 -12.49 -2.08
N THR A 60 -12.20 -13.28 -3.08
CA THR A 60 -13.05 -12.84 -4.20
C THR A 60 -14.54 -13.15 -4.02
N ASN A 61 -14.98 -13.44 -2.80
CA ASN A 61 -16.35 -13.81 -2.49
C ASN A 61 -16.83 -13.20 -1.16
N PHE A 62 -18.07 -13.47 -0.76
CA PHE A 62 -18.71 -12.89 0.43
C PHE A 62 -18.67 -13.83 1.65
N SER A 63 -17.82 -14.86 1.65
CA SER A 63 -17.81 -15.86 2.72
C SER A 63 -17.36 -15.29 4.07
N GLU A 64 -16.40 -14.36 4.05
CA GLU A 64 -15.79 -13.82 5.27
C GLU A 64 -15.84 -12.27 5.26
N PRO A 65 -16.12 -11.64 6.41
CA PRO A 65 -16.10 -10.18 6.51
C PRO A 65 -14.74 -9.54 6.18
N GLU A 66 -13.65 -10.26 6.37
CA GLU A 66 -12.29 -9.83 6.04
C GLU A 66 -12.13 -9.57 4.54
N ASN A 67 -12.86 -10.31 3.68
CA ASN A 67 -12.85 -10.10 2.23
C ASN A 67 -13.34 -8.69 1.84
N PHE A 68 -14.22 -8.09 2.63
CA PHE A 68 -14.69 -6.72 2.41
C PHE A 68 -13.66 -5.68 2.87
N VAL A 69 -12.82 -6.02 3.85
CA VAL A 69 -11.67 -5.19 4.26
C VAL A 69 -10.61 -5.22 3.16
N VAL A 70 -10.32 -6.40 2.60
CA VAL A 70 -9.42 -6.55 1.44
C VAL A 70 -9.92 -5.72 0.26
N LEU A 71 -11.22 -5.83 -0.09
CA LEU A 71 -11.84 -5.02 -1.16
C LEU A 71 -11.66 -3.52 -0.91
N GLU A 72 -11.90 -3.06 0.30
CA GLU A 72 -11.80 -1.65 0.66
C GLU A 72 -10.34 -1.16 0.59
N CYS A 73 -9.38 -1.95 1.07
CA CYS A 73 -7.96 -1.65 0.96
C CYS A 73 -7.50 -1.58 -0.51
N VAL A 74 -7.89 -2.54 -1.35
CA VAL A 74 -7.58 -2.52 -2.80
C VAL A 74 -8.21 -1.31 -3.47
N ASN A 75 -9.45 -0.95 -3.12
CA ASN A 75 -10.09 0.26 -3.63
C ASN A 75 -9.24 1.51 -3.33
N ARG A 76 -8.74 1.66 -2.08
CA ARG A 76 -7.85 2.78 -1.71
C ARG A 76 -6.53 2.76 -2.47
N LEU A 77 -5.92 1.58 -2.66
CA LEU A 77 -4.69 1.45 -3.44
C LEU A 77 -4.88 1.94 -4.88
N LEU A 78 -5.96 1.52 -5.54
CA LEU A 78 -6.27 1.96 -6.91
C LEU A 78 -6.64 3.46 -6.97
N ASP A 79 -7.39 3.99 -6.00
CA ASP A 79 -7.68 5.43 -5.88
C ASP A 79 -6.39 6.25 -5.69
N LYS A 80 -5.44 5.73 -4.92
CA LYS A 80 -4.13 6.35 -4.69
C LYS A 80 -3.25 6.30 -5.96
N GLY A 81 -3.62 5.46 -6.96
CA GLY A 81 -2.94 5.36 -8.25
C GLY A 81 -2.00 4.16 -8.38
N TYR A 82 -1.97 3.23 -7.41
CA TYR A 82 -1.29 1.95 -7.62
C TYR A 82 -1.94 1.21 -8.78
N ARG A 83 -1.13 0.57 -9.63
CA ARG A 83 -1.62 -0.06 -10.85
C ARG A 83 -2.04 -1.51 -10.59
N PRO A 84 -3.07 -2.01 -11.30
CA PRO A 84 -3.52 -3.40 -11.16
C PRO A 84 -2.39 -4.42 -11.30
N GLU A 85 -1.51 -4.26 -12.28
CA GLU A 85 -0.39 -5.17 -12.55
C GLU A 85 0.65 -5.24 -11.42
N ASN A 86 0.59 -4.29 -10.47
CA ASN A 86 1.46 -4.25 -9.30
C ASN A 86 0.80 -4.81 -8.03
N ILE A 87 -0.48 -5.17 -8.09
CA ILE A 87 -1.25 -5.67 -6.94
C ILE A 87 -1.51 -7.16 -7.11
N GLU A 88 -1.22 -7.92 -6.07
CA GLU A 88 -1.38 -9.36 -6.02
C GLU A 88 -2.10 -9.76 -4.73
N LEU A 89 -3.19 -10.51 -4.83
CA LEU A 89 -3.90 -11.07 -3.69
C LEU A 89 -3.46 -12.51 -3.40
N GLU A 90 -3.50 -12.87 -2.11
CA GLU A 90 -3.31 -14.23 -1.66
C GLU A 90 -1.97 -14.82 -2.10
N ARG A 91 -0.91 -14.01 -2.04
CA ARG A 91 0.44 -14.47 -2.39
C ARG A 91 0.92 -15.52 -1.40
N THR A 92 1.38 -16.64 -1.93
CA THR A 92 1.95 -17.73 -1.15
C THR A 92 3.42 -17.89 -1.47
N TRP A 93 4.22 -18.28 -0.47
CA TRP A 93 5.62 -18.66 -0.64
C TRP A 93 5.78 -20.14 -0.39
N THR A 94 6.50 -20.83 -1.26
CA THR A 94 6.79 -22.25 -1.12
C THR A 94 7.87 -22.44 -0.04
N LEU A 95 7.46 -22.79 1.16
CA LEU A 95 8.37 -23.28 2.18
C LEU A 95 8.66 -24.76 1.89
N GLY A 96 9.95 -25.18 2.01
CA GLY A 96 10.36 -26.56 1.73
C GLY A 96 9.41 -27.63 2.31
N HIS A 97 9.56 -28.85 1.93
CA HIS A 97 8.62 -29.99 1.90
C HIS A 97 7.65 -30.24 3.08
N GLU A 98 7.63 -29.50 4.19
CA GLU A 98 6.79 -29.81 5.37
C GLU A 98 6.15 -28.64 6.11
N GLN A 99 6.33 -27.38 5.70
CA GLN A 99 5.71 -26.24 6.39
C GLN A 99 4.62 -25.58 5.57
N LYS A 100 3.46 -25.30 6.19
CA LYS A 100 2.40 -24.49 5.58
C LYS A 100 2.98 -23.10 5.28
N SER A 101 3.03 -22.76 4.00
CA SER A 101 3.37 -21.40 3.57
C SER A 101 2.35 -20.41 4.14
N GLY A 102 2.83 -19.32 4.72
CA GLY A 102 1.97 -18.17 4.99
C GLY A 102 1.37 -17.66 3.68
N ARG A 103 0.22 -17.02 3.77
CA ARG A 103 -0.49 -16.42 2.64
C ARG A 103 -0.83 -15.00 3.02
N ALA A 104 -0.21 -14.03 2.34
CA ALA A 104 -0.46 -12.62 2.58
C ALA A 104 -1.68 -12.15 1.80
N ASP A 105 -2.54 -11.35 2.41
CA ASP A 105 -3.78 -10.89 1.80
C ASP A 105 -3.52 -10.02 0.57
N ILE A 106 -2.66 -9.02 0.69
CA ILE A 106 -2.33 -8.09 -0.40
C ILE A 106 -0.81 -7.88 -0.46
N CYS A 107 -0.25 -8.04 -1.65
CA CYS A 107 1.12 -7.66 -1.96
C CYS A 107 1.12 -6.58 -3.03
N VAL A 108 1.95 -5.55 -2.85
CA VAL A 108 2.13 -4.47 -3.82
C VAL A 108 3.58 -4.36 -4.20
N SER A 109 3.88 -4.45 -5.48
CA SER A 109 5.24 -4.29 -6.02
C SER A 109 5.39 -2.98 -6.79
N ASN A 110 6.63 -2.57 -7.03
CA ASN A 110 6.92 -1.49 -7.95
C ASN A 110 7.02 -2.01 -9.41
N GLN A 111 7.25 -1.10 -10.36
CA GLN A 111 7.39 -1.43 -11.79
C GLN A 111 8.52 -2.41 -12.10
N ASN A 112 9.52 -2.50 -11.24
CA ASN A 112 10.66 -3.39 -11.40
C ASN A 112 10.42 -4.74 -10.70
N GLY A 113 9.21 -4.98 -10.18
CA GLY A 113 8.85 -6.18 -9.45
C GLY A 113 9.39 -6.25 -8.02
N LYS A 114 9.98 -5.16 -7.48
CA LYS A 114 10.42 -5.11 -6.10
C LYS A 114 9.21 -4.93 -5.18
N MET A 115 9.13 -5.74 -4.13
CA MET A 115 8.05 -5.65 -3.13
C MET A 115 8.10 -4.33 -2.36
N LEU A 116 7.02 -3.57 -2.42
CA LEU A 116 6.83 -2.34 -1.64
C LEU A 116 6.12 -2.62 -0.34
N PHE A 117 4.97 -3.29 -0.41
CA PHE A 117 4.11 -3.56 0.74
C PHE A 117 3.69 -5.02 0.78
N ILE A 118 3.68 -5.58 1.98
CA ILE A 118 2.92 -6.77 2.33
C ILE A 118 1.88 -6.31 3.34
N ILE A 119 0.60 -6.44 3.00
CA ILE A 119 -0.52 -5.95 3.80
C ILE A 119 -1.31 -7.14 4.29
N GLU A 120 -1.48 -7.22 5.60
CA GLU A 120 -2.37 -8.15 6.29
C GLU A 120 -3.63 -7.39 6.68
N CYS A 121 -4.77 -7.87 6.23
CA CYS A 121 -6.08 -7.29 6.49
C CYS A 121 -6.77 -8.01 7.65
N LYS A 122 -7.37 -7.25 8.56
CA LYS A 122 -8.18 -7.81 9.66
C LYS A 122 -9.47 -7.05 9.78
N THR A 123 -10.52 -7.70 10.27
CA THR A 123 -11.74 -6.98 10.62
C THR A 123 -11.46 -6.00 11.75
N PHE A 124 -12.07 -4.81 11.64
CA PHE A 124 -11.87 -3.72 12.56
C PHE A 124 -12.25 -4.10 14.02
N GLY A 125 -11.43 -3.75 14.97
CA GLY A 125 -11.64 -3.97 16.39
C GLY A 125 -10.97 -5.25 16.91
N VAL A 126 -11.74 -6.30 17.18
CA VAL A 126 -11.24 -7.47 17.94
C VAL A 126 -10.11 -8.20 17.19
N GLU A 127 -10.28 -8.51 15.91
CA GLU A 127 -9.27 -9.27 15.17
C GLU A 127 -8.04 -8.42 14.86
N TYR A 128 -8.21 -7.13 14.55
CA TYR A 128 -7.08 -6.20 14.43
C TYR A 128 -6.25 -6.13 15.72
N ASN A 129 -6.92 -5.93 16.87
CA ASN A 129 -6.24 -5.85 18.17
C ASN A 129 -5.57 -7.16 18.57
N LYS A 130 -6.14 -8.28 18.18
CA LYS A 130 -5.55 -9.61 18.40
C LYS A 130 -4.27 -9.79 17.58
N GLU A 131 -4.33 -9.45 16.29
CA GLU A 131 -3.14 -9.54 15.43
C GLU A 131 -2.06 -8.55 15.85
N MET A 132 -2.42 -7.34 16.27
CA MET A 132 -1.47 -6.39 16.86
C MET A 132 -0.74 -6.98 18.07
N LYS A 133 -1.45 -7.70 18.96
CA LYS A 133 -0.82 -8.38 20.08
C LYS A 133 0.13 -9.50 19.64
N ASN A 134 -0.23 -10.26 18.62
CA ASN A 134 0.64 -11.30 18.04
C ASN A 134 1.92 -10.65 17.48
N ILE A 135 1.77 -9.58 16.69
CA ILE A 135 2.92 -8.83 16.14
C ILE A 135 3.86 -8.35 17.24
N LEU A 136 3.31 -7.80 18.33
CA LEU A 136 4.10 -7.33 19.47
C LEU A 136 4.75 -8.45 20.28
N SER A 137 4.19 -9.66 20.28
CA SER A 137 4.69 -10.80 21.05
C SER A 137 5.77 -11.63 20.37
N ASP A 138 5.62 -11.84 19.05
CA ASP A 138 6.49 -12.74 18.28
C ASP A 138 6.63 -12.35 16.79
N GLY A 139 6.09 -11.20 16.39
CA GLY A 139 6.12 -10.72 15.02
C GLY A 139 4.92 -11.14 14.17
N GLY A 140 4.07 -12.04 14.67
CA GLY A 140 2.84 -12.47 14.00
C GLY A 140 3.05 -12.98 12.57
N GLN A 141 2.02 -12.82 11.75
CA GLN A 141 2.07 -13.21 10.34
C GLN A 141 3.02 -12.33 9.53
N LEU A 142 3.08 -11.02 9.83
CA LEU A 142 3.83 -10.05 9.03
C LEU A 142 5.33 -10.34 8.99
N ILE A 143 5.97 -10.63 10.13
CA ILE A 143 7.41 -10.94 10.16
C ILE A 143 7.69 -12.29 9.49
N SER A 144 6.76 -13.24 9.58
CA SER A 144 6.86 -14.52 8.86
C SER A 144 6.86 -14.31 7.33
N TYR A 145 6.04 -13.40 6.82
CA TYR A 145 6.06 -13.03 5.40
C TYR A 145 7.34 -12.32 5.00
N TRP A 146 7.83 -11.42 5.85
CA TRP A 146 9.07 -10.72 5.61
C TRP A 146 10.28 -11.65 5.50
N GLN A 147 10.32 -12.71 6.28
CA GLN A 147 11.37 -13.73 6.12
C GLN A 147 11.38 -14.33 4.70
N GLN A 148 10.21 -14.48 4.08
CA GLN A 148 10.07 -15.04 2.73
C GLN A 148 10.34 -13.99 1.63
N GLU A 149 10.07 -12.72 1.90
CA GLU A 149 10.21 -11.61 0.95
C GLU A 149 11.10 -10.51 1.54
N ARG A 150 12.39 -10.81 1.65
CA ARG A 150 13.42 -9.93 2.25
C ARG A 150 13.59 -8.59 1.55
N GLY A 151 13.14 -8.50 0.30
CA GLY A 151 13.14 -7.27 -0.49
C GLY A 151 11.99 -6.33 -0.19
N CYS A 152 11.06 -6.72 0.68
CA CYS A 152 9.92 -5.89 1.07
C CYS A 152 10.36 -4.59 1.74
N ARG A 153 9.67 -3.48 1.42
CA ARG A 153 9.97 -2.19 2.03
C ARG A 153 9.15 -1.95 3.30
N TRP A 154 7.88 -2.37 3.32
CA TRP A 154 6.96 -2.14 4.42
C TRP A 154 6.06 -3.34 4.68
N LEU A 155 5.91 -3.70 5.95
CA LEU A 155 4.86 -4.60 6.41
C LEU A 155 3.74 -3.76 6.98
N VAL A 156 2.50 -4.10 6.67
CA VAL A 156 1.34 -3.27 7.02
C VAL A 156 0.23 -4.12 7.61
N LEU A 157 -0.24 -3.76 8.78
CA LEU A 157 -1.49 -4.26 9.34
C LEU A 157 -2.60 -3.26 9.01
N TYR A 158 -3.69 -3.71 8.42
CA TYR A 158 -4.79 -2.88 7.95
C TYR A 158 -6.14 -3.36 8.44
N ALA A 159 -7.01 -2.44 8.80
CA ALA A 159 -8.42 -2.70 9.03
C ALA A 159 -9.28 -1.52 8.61
N SER A 160 -10.51 -1.80 8.17
CA SER A 160 -11.49 -0.76 7.87
C SER A 160 -12.88 -1.06 8.43
N ASN A 161 -13.65 0.00 8.61
CA ASN A 161 -14.99 -0.02 9.18
C ASN A 161 -15.89 0.99 8.47
N ILE A 162 -17.18 0.78 8.55
CA ILE A 162 -18.18 1.80 8.22
C ILE A 162 -18.86 2.24 9.52
N ASN A 163 -18.87 3.55 9.78
CA ASN A 163 -19.49 4.12 10.97
C ASN A 163 -21.02 4.33 10.77
N SER A 164 -21.69 4.85 11.80
CA SER A 164 -23.13 5.09 11.77
C SER A 164 -23.55 6.19 10.78
N SER A 165 -22.64 7.07 10.38
CA SER A 165 -22.84 8.11 9.37
C SER A 165 -22.61 7.62 7.95
N ASN A 166 -22.27 6.34 7.76
CA ASN A 166 -21.84 5.71 6.53
C ASN A 166 -20.48 6.20 6.00
N ASP A 167 -19.64 6.80 6.85
CA ASP A 167 -18.26 7.12 6.47
C ASP A 167 -17.37 5.91 6.71
N ILE A 168 -16.41 5.71 5.80
CA ILE A 168 -15.43 4.63 5.93
C ILE A 168 -14.25 5.13 6.74
N GLU A 169 -14.04 4.48 7.86
CA GLU A 169 -12.88 4.67 8.75
C GLU A 169 -11.90 3.51 8.54
N TYR A 170 -10.62 3.80 8.60
CA TYR A 170 -9.58 2.77 8.57
C TYR A 170 -8.51 3.03 9.62
N THR A 171 -7.80 2.00 9.96
CA THR A 171 -6.60 2.06 10.77
C THR A 171 -5.51 1.23 10.11
N THR A 172 -4.27 1.69 10.22
CA THR A 172 -3.12 1.01 9.66
C THR A 172 -1.89 1.28 10.51
N ASP A 173 -1.10 0.24 10.74
CA ASP A 173 0.21 0.32 11.36
C ASP A 173 1.23 -0.36 10.46
N SER A 174 2.38 0.31 10.29
CA SER A 174 3.39 -0.11 9.33
C SER A 174 4.74 -0.30 10.01
N ILE A 175 5.46 -1.36 9.61
CA ILE A 175 6.84 -1.65 10.03
C ILE A 175 7.77 -1.36 8.86
N ASP A 176 8.77 -0.50 9.05
CA ASP A 176 9.83 -0.24 8.08
C ASP A 176 10.82 -1.41 8.05
N CYS A 177 10.98 -2.05 6.90
CA CYS A 177 11.86 -3.20 6.70
C CYS A 177 13.29 -2.82 6.33
N SER A 178 13.63 -1.54 6.30
CA SER A 178 14.98 -1.09 5.97
C SER A 178 15.82 -0.83 7.21
N ASP A 179 17.10 -1.15 7.13
CA ASP A 179 18.06 -0.71 8.13
C ASP A 179 18.22 0.82 8.05
N ASP A 180 18.04 1.51 9.17
CA ASP A 180 18.28 2.94 9.32
C ASP A 180 19.77 3.26 9.26
N GLU A 181 20.16 4.35 8.58
CA GLU A 181 21.58 4.71 8.42
C GLU A 181 22.26 5.01 9.76
N ASN A 182 21.55 5.58 10.72
CA ASN A 182 22.10 5.83 12.06
C ASN A 182 22.37 4.52 12.79
N ILE A 183 21.45 3.56 12.68
CA ILE A 183 21.62 2.22 13.27
C ILE A 183 22.78 1.50 12.58
N LEU A 184 22.92 1.57 11.26
CA LEU A 184 24.07 1.02 10.54
C LEU A 184 25.41 1.61 11.03
N ASN A 185 25.44 2.92 11.31
CA ASN A 185 26.63 3.59 11.83
C ASN A 185 26.96 3.19 13.28
N LEU A 186 25.94 2.92 14.09
CA LEU A 186 26.12 2.38 15.45
C LEU A 186 26.65 0.94 15.39
N ALA A 187 26.07 0.08 14.57
CA ALA A 187 26.48 -1.31 14.41
C ALA A 187 27.91 -1.47 13.89
N ARG A 188 28.46 -0.50 13.15
CA ARG A 188 29.90 -0.47 12.78
C ARG A 188 30.82 -0.34 13.98
N LYS A 189 30.35 0.21 15.10
CA LYS A 189 31.09 0.44 16.34
C LYS A 189 30.80 -0.60 17.40
N ASP A 190 29.63 -1.22 17.33
CA ASP A 190 29.16 -2.21 18.29
C ASP A 190 28.53 -3.40 17.54
N ALA A 191 29.26 -4.50 17.50
CA ALA A 191 28.85 -5.73 16.82
C ALA A 191 27.71 -6.48 17.54
N THR A 192 27.26 -6.03 18.69
CA THR A 192 26.11 -6.62 19.40
C THR A 192 24.77 -6.09 18.90
N ILE A 193 24.77 -5.02 18.10
CA ILE A 193 23.55 -4.44 17.50
C ILE A 193 23.03 -5.37 16.41
N LEU A 194 21.80 -5.85 16.58
CA LEU A 194 21.13 -6.71 15.61
C LEU A 194 20.58 -5.88 14.46
N LEU A 195 20.98 -6.20 13.22
CA LEU A 195 20.48 -5.56 12.01
C LEU A 195 19.54 -6.49 11.25
N TYR A 196 18.55 -5.91 10.59
CA TYR A 196 17.64 -6.69 9.73
C TYR A 196 18.39 -7.47 8.65
N LYS A 197 19.38 -6.85 8.00
CA LYS A 197 20.18 -7.50 6.94
C LYS A 197 20.91 -8.76 7.39
N ASP A 198 21.26 -8.86 8.68
CA ASP A 198 22.04 -9.96 9.26
C ASP A 198 21.14 -11.06 9.86
N ALA A 199 19.84 -10.81 9.98
CA ALA A 199 18.85 -11.78 10.44
C ALA A 199 18.51 -12.80 9.34
N HIS A 200 18.47 -14.09 9.68
CA HIS A 200 18.22 -15.20 8.75
C HIS A 200 16.88 -15.92 9.00
N THR A 201 16.27 -15.71 10.17
CA THR A 201 15.01 -16.32 10.58
C THR A 201 13.98 -15.27 10.97
N ALA A 202 12.70 -15.66 11.02
CA ALA A 202 11.62 -14.78 11.50
C ALA A 202 11.87 -14.34 12.96
N SER A 203 12.40 -15.24 13.80
CA SER A 203 12.74 -14.91 15.19
C SER A 203 13.82 -13.83 15.25
N GLU A 204 14.91 -14.00 14.49
CA GLU A 204 16.00 -13.00 14.46
C GLU A 204 15.54 -11.65 13.91
N LEU A 205 14.61 -11.65 12.93
CA LEU A 205 13.99 -10.42 12.45
C LEU A 205 13.16 -9.74 13.53
N TYR A 206 12.38 -10.54 14.26
CA TYR A 206 11.59 -10.03 15.38
C TYR A 206 12.47 -9.49 16.49
N ASP A 207 13.55 -10.22 16.84
CA ASP A 207 14.51 -9.80 17.87
C ASP A 207 15.20 -8.49 17.47
N ALA A 208 15.63 -8.35 16.21
CA ALA A 208 16.19 -7.11 15.69
C ALA A 208 15.15 -5.96 15.79
N TRP A 209 13.92 -6.18 15.34
CA TRP A 209 12.86 -5.17 15.44
C TRP A 209 12.57 -4.76 16.87
N LYS A 210 12.56 -5.72 17.80
CA LYS A 210 12.30 -5.50 19.21
C LYS A 210 13.45 -4.76 19.91
N GLU A 211 14.68 -5.23 19.74
CA GLU A 211 15.82 -4.77 20.53
C GLU A 211 16.51 -3.56 19.90
N THR A 212 16.64 -3.53 18.57
CA THR A 212 17.35 -2.46 17.87
C THR A 212 16.41 -1.36 17.41
N TYR A 213 15.24 -1.72 16.89
CA TYR A 213 14.28 -0.77 16.31
C TYR A 213 13.09 -0.45 17.26
N GLU A 214 13.16 -0.87 18.53
CA GLU A 214 12.23 -0.50 19.62
C GLU A 214 10.76 -0.80 19.30
N GLN A 215 10.49 -1.83 18.50
CA GLN A 215 9.14 -2.17 18.00
C GLN A 215 8.39 -0.98 17.40
N ARG A 216 9.08 -0.15 16.62
CA ARG A 216 8.48 1.07 16.06
C ARG A 216 7.50 0.76 14.96
N PHE A 217 6.34 1.39 15.06
CA PHE A 217 5.38 1.52 13.98
C PHE A 217 5.44 2.92 13.37
N SER A 218 5.30 3.00 12.06
CA SER A 218 5.30 4.25 11.30
C SER A 218 3.90 4.80 11.05
N GLY A 219 2.85 4.11 11.54
CA GLY A 219 1.47 4.47 11.28
C GLY A 219 1.10 4.37 9.80
N ASP A 220 0.21 5.25 9.34
CA ASP A 220 -0.21 5.28 7.95
C ASP A 220 0.85 5.90 7.04
N ILE A 221 1.49 5.07 6.25
CA ILE A 221 2.49 5.47 5.25
C ILE A 221 1.96 5.40 3.81
N ILE A 222 0.80 4.81 3.58
CA ILE A 222 0.26 4.52 2.26
C ILE A 222 -0.85 5.52 1.88
N PHE A 223 -1.82 5.74 2.77
CA PHE A 223 -3.09 6.36 2.43
C PHE A 223 -3.25 7.81 2.91
N ARG A 224 -2.43 8.29 3.84
CA ARG A 224 -2.50 9.68 4.29
C ARG A 224 -2.31 10.67 3.11
N ASP A 225 -2.93 11.83 3.17
CA ASP A 225 -3.02 12.79 2.06
C ASP A 225 -1.65 13.31 1.60
N ASP A 226 -0.70 13.48 2.51
CA ASP A 226 0.66 13.94 2.25
C ASP A 226 1.62 12.81 1.83
N SER A 227 1.19 11.55 1.85
CA SER A 227 2.01 10.45 1.36
C SER A 227 2.09 10.49 -0.16
N ILE A 228 3.32 10.59 -0.66
CA ILE A 228 3.59 10.28 -2.06
C ILE A 228 3.44 8.76 -2.19
N ALA A 229 2.63 8.32 -3.14
CA ALA A 229 2.57 6.90 -3.42
C ALA A 229 3.96 6.45 -3.88
N TYR A 230 4.59 5.62 -3.06
CA TYR A 230 5.94 5.13 -3.34
C TYR A 230 5.93 4.44 -4.71
N ASP A 231 6.71 5.04 -5.62
CA ASP A 231 6.97 4.46 -6.93
C ASP A 231 5.69 4.00 -7.65
N ILE A 232 4.64 4.84 -7.58
CA ILE A 232 3.52 4.69 -8.51
C ILE A 232 4.17 4.71 -9.86
N GLY A 233 4.00 3.62 -10.59
CA GLY A 233 4.48 3.42 -11.92
C GLY A 233 4.11 4.50 -12.93
N VAL A 234 4.44 5.74 -12.65
CA VAL A 234 4.60 6.76 -13.68
C VAL A 234 5.72 6.22 -14.54
N LYS A 235 5.38 5.66 -15.69
CA LYS A 235 6.36 5.38 -16.75
C LYS A 235 7.25 6.60 -16.82
N PRO A 236 8.57 6.48 -16.57
CA PRO A 236 9.45 7.64 -16.71
C PRO A 236 9.19 8.19 -18.13
N LEU A 237 8.78 9.45 -18.20
CA LEU A 237 8.53 10.12 -19.46
C LEU A 237 9.81 9.98 -20.29
N ARG A 238 9.73 9.21 -21.36
CA ARG A 238 10.84 9.11 -22.32
C ARG A 238 10.85 10.39 -23.14
N LYS A 239 12.01 10.77 -23.66
CA LYS A 239 12.16 11.96 -24.51
C LYS A 239 11.09 12.02 -25.63
N LYS A 240 10.65 10.87 -26.15
CA LYS A 240 9.57 10.76 -27.15
C LYS A 240 8.16 11.04 -26.61
N ASP A 241 7.97 10.97 -25.28
CA ASP A 241 6.69 11.18 -24.63
C ASP A 241 6.55 12.64 -24.14
N LEU A 242 7.65 13.42 -24.24
CA LEU A 242 7.65 14.86 -24.00
C LEU A 242 6.90 15.53 -25.16
N LYS A 243 5.85 16.26 -24.82
CA LYS A 243 5.20 17.15 -25.80
C LYS A 243 6.20 18.25 -26.17
N ASP A 244 6.31 18.51 -27.46
CA ASP A 244 7.08 19.64 -27.94
C ASP A 244 6.43 20.93 -27.43
N PHE A 245 7.11 21.64 -26.56
CA PHE A 245 6.64 22.91 -26.00
C PHE A 245 6.95 24.03 -27.00
N SER A 246 6.15 24.10 -28.06
CA SER A 246 6.21 25.24 -29.01
C SER A 246 5.82 26.59 -28.40
N GLU A 247 5.40 26.62 -27.12
CA GLU A 247 5.01 27.82 -26.37
C GLU A 247 5.84 28.03 -25.09
N ASN A 248 7.12 27.62 -25.11
CA ASN A 248 8.04 27.79 -23.96
C ASN A 248 8.05 29.22 -23.40
N ASP A 249 7.98 30.23 -24.27
CA ASP A 249 8.05 31.64 -23.84
C ASP A 249 6.86 32.06 -22.98
N LYS A 250 5.66 31.51 -23.21
CA LYS A 250 4.48 31.81 -22.37
C LYS A 250 4.56 31.19 -20.99
N ILE A 251 5.11 29.98 -20.90
CA ILE A 251 5.28 29.26 -19.61
C ILE A 251 6.36 29.93 -18.79
N VAL A 252 7.49 30.28 -19.41
CA VAL A 252 8.60 30.98 -18.77
C VAL A 252 8.14 32.37 -18.27
N ASN A 253 7.44 33.13 -19.13
CA ASN A 253 6.93 34.44 -18.75
C ASN A 253 5.92 34.38 -17.60
N ARG A 254 5.01 33.41 -17.59
CA ARG A 254 4.04 33.21 -16.53
C ARG A 254 4.72 32.76 -15.23
N PHE A 255 5.77 31.96 -15.31
CA PHE A 255 6.58 31.57 -14.19
C PHE A 255 7.37 32.75 -13.60
N GLU A 256 8.00 33.55 -14.45
CA GLU A 256 8.66 34.79 -14.03
C GLU A 256 7.70 35.80 -13.37
N GLU A 257 6.46 35.86 -13.84
CA GLU A 257 5.41 36.71 -13.25
C GLU A 257 5.00 36.21 -11.84
N ILE A 258 4.84 34.91 -11.66
CA ILE A 258 4.57 34.29 -10.35
C ILE A 258 5.74 34.57 -9.38
N LEU A 259 6.96 34.42 -9.83
CA LEU A 259 8.15 34.66 -9.00
C LEU A 259 8.27 36.14 -8.59
N ARG A 260 7.99 37.09 -9.49
CA ARG A 260 7.96 38.52 -9.17
C ARG A 260 6.88 38.87 -8.16
N HIS A 261 5.70 38.28 -8.25
CA HIS A 261 4.62 38.48 -7.27
C HIS A 261 4.96 37.93 -5.89
N ASN A 262 5.91 37.00 -5.80
CA ASN A 262 6.40 36.42 -4.55
C ASN A 262 7.76 36.97 -4.09
N ASN A 263 8.11 38.19 -4.52
CA ASN A 263 9.36 38.90 -4.16
C ASN A 263 10.67 38.15 -4.47
N VAL A 264 10.65 37.31 -5.52
CA VAL A 264 11.88 36.69 -6.04
C VAL A 264 12.41 37.53 -7.20
N SER A 265 13.43 38.32 -6.96
CA SER A 265 13.83 39.41 -7.87
C SER A 265 14.91 39.04 -8.89
N ASP A 266 15.50 37.84 -8.82
CA ASP A 266 16.51 37.43 -9.80
C ASP A 266 16.35 35.94 -10.23
N LYS A 267 16.82 35.68 -11.48
CA LYS A 267 16.70 34.37 -12.13
C LYS A 267 17.49 33.25 -11.42
N GLU A 268 18.60 33.59 -10.82
CA GLU A 268 19.51 32.66 -10.16
C GLU A 268 18.91 32.15 -8.83
N ASN A 269 18.31 33.05 -8.05
CA ASN A 269 17.58 32.70 -6.83
C ASN A 269 16.29 31.88 -7.11
N ALA A 270 15.61 32.16 -8.23
CA ALA A 270 14.45 31.41 -8.68
C ALA A 270 14.82 29.96 -9.03
N PHE A 271 15.90 29.78 -9.76
CA PHE A 271 16.40 28.48 -10.18
C PHE A 271 16.91 27.65 -8.98
N ASN A 272 17.64 28.26 -8.08
CA ASN A 272 18.16 27.63 -6.88
C ASN A 272 17.05 27.19 -5.90
N ARG A 273 15.95 27.94 -5.81
CA ARG A 273 14.77 27.54 -5.02
C ARG A 273 13.99 26.39 -5.65
N LEU A 274 13.98 26.28 -6.98
CA LEU A 274 13.31 25.17 -7.71
C LEU A 274 14.06 23.85 -7.58
N ILE A 275 15.38 23.90 -7.43
CA ILE A 275 16.22 22.69 -7.25
C ILE A 275 16.22 22.26 -5.77
N ALA A 276 15.88 23.14 -4.84
CA ALA A 276 15.82 22.85 -3.41
C ALA A 276 14.46 22.30 -2.92
N LEU A 277 13.47 22.16 -3.80
CA LEU A 277 12.17 21.53 -3.59
C LEU A 277 12.19 20.12 -4.19
#